data_6ddc377d0471f1334bfcd64bf8946de1
#
_entry.id   6ddc377d0471f1334bfcd64bf8946de1
#
_cell.length_a   1.000
_cell.length_b   1.000
_cell.length_c   1.000
_cell.angle_alpha   90.00
_cell.angle_beta   90.00
_cell.angle_gamma   90.00
#
_symmetry.space_group_name_H-M   'P 1'
#
loop_
_entity.id
_entity.type
_entity.pdbx_description
1 polymer ?
#
loop_
_entity_poly.entity_id
_entity_poly.type
_entity_poly.pdbx_seq_one_letter_code
_entity_poly.pdbx_strand_id
1 'polypeptide(L)'
;MLGPGRRGVSHAGDKPVPVMAGPGDRVYGRRINGKAARMKSLGKRADGLRLERMRASPLWAGEAGFRNQHPVLAGLRDPSVAMPSIRDFLCGGTRRVPLGPLPSVDPRPAWLTPPETGLRATWLGHSTVLIEIDGYRLLTDPVWGARASPSQLVGPKRFQPVPLALRQLPEVDAVLVSHDHYDHLDYTTIRSLAKRDLPFITSLGVGAHLQAWGVAPERITELDWWQSHTLQRSGAASELVVTAAPSQHFSGRGLKDRNATLWSSLAIKTDRHAVFFSGDTGLTTEYQLIAQRLGPFDLVMLEVGAFHPAWGDIHLGPTHALEAHALLGGGAFLPVHWGTFSLAMHAWDEPAETLLALAPRTNAPLLMPRLGEAVQPARLGGVTPWWRGVDQGRPAAPPLPAEAVPEALPKGMVWPAD
;
A
#
# COMPACT_ATOMS: atom_id res chain seq x y z
N MET A 1 2.51 83.70 23.75
CA MET A 1 3.52 84.07 24.78
C MET A 1 4.75 83.23 24.47
N LEU A 2 5.71 83.90 23.96
CA LEU A 2 7.12 83.95 24.33
C LEU A 2 7.86 82.58 24.29
N GLY A 3 8.62 82.50 23.25
CA GLY A 3 9.90 81.92 23.06
C GLY A 3 10.95 82.38 24.11
N PRO A 4 12.27 82.29 23.91
CA PRO A 4 13.13 81.85 22.76
C PRO A 4 14.37 81.11 23.18
N GLY A 5 15.12 80.54 22.31
CA GLY A 5 16.39 81.06 21.80
C GLY A 5 17.60 80.10 22.00
N ARG A 6 18.12 79.85 20.91
CA ARG A 6 19.44 80.20 20.34
C ARG A 6 20.66 79.39 20.71
N ARG A 7 21.23 78.92 19.61
CA ARG A 7 22.63 78.97 19.08
C ARG A 7 23.61 77.99 19.70
N GLY A 8 24.33 77.30 18.99
CA GLY A 8 25.05 77.49 17.74
C GLY A 8 26.50 77.09 17.94
N VAL A 9 27.12 76.71 16.87
CA VAL A 9 28.56 76.74 16.57
C VAL A 9 29.25 75.39 16.42
N SER A 10 29.60 75.21 15.17
CA SER A 10 30.52 74.36 14.52
C SER A 10 31.94 74.22 15.13
N HIS A 11 32.62 73.09 14.85
CA HIS A 11 33.94 73.04 14.12
C HIS A 11 34.35 71.56 13.96
N ALA A 12 34.55 71.19 12.73
CA ALA A 12 35.75 70.85 12.03
C ALA A 12 36.64 69.72 12.59
N GLY A 13 36.63 68.59 11.88
CA GLY A 13 37.76 67.95 11.24
C GLY A 13 38.78 67.26 12.14
N ASP A 14 38.85 65.96 11.99
CA ASP A 14 40.17 65.36 11.67
C ASP A 14 40.01 63.89 11.22
N LYS A 15 40.78 63.53 10.21
CA LYS A 15 40.88 62.20 9.59
C LYS A 15 41.87 61.30 10.29
N PRO A 16 41.89 60.01 9.97
CA PRO A 16 42.26 58.93 10.86
C PRO A 16 43.73 58.56 10.72
N VAL A 17 44.24 57.85 11.75
CA VAL A 17 45.52 57.15 11.74
C VAL A 17 45.26 55.64 11.87
N PRO A 18 45.94 54.77 11.08
CA PRO A 18 45.73 53.33 11.13
C PRO A 18 46.48 52.68 12.26
N VAL A 19 45.83 51.79 12.99
CA VAL A 19 46.46 50.90 13.96
C VAL A 19 46.57 49.49 13.36
N MET A 20 47.81 49.02 13.38
CA MET A 20 48.26 47.73 12.91
C MET A 20 47.61 46.55 13.63
N ALA A 21 47.45 45.50 12.85
CA ALA A 21 46.95 44.18 13.29
C ALA A 21 47.94 43.46 14.18
N GLY A 22 47.49 42.95 15.32
CA GLY A 22 48.20 41.96 16.15
C GLY A 22 47.65 40.55 15.82
N PRO A 23 48.46 39.51 15.88
CA PRO A 23 48.10 38.16 15.47
C PRO A 23 47.43 37.38 16.58
N GLY A 24 46.33 36.69 16.25
CA GLY A 24 45.93 35.52 17.01
C GLY A 24 44.55 35.54 17.66
N ASP A 25 43.52 35.33 16.86
CA ASP A 25 42.33 34.66 17.35
C ASP A 25 41.93 33.56 16.37
N ARG A 26 42.22 32.33 16.78
CA ARG A 26 41.77 31.10 16.12
C ARG A 26 40.26 31.03 16.30
N VAL A 27 39.53 31.38 15.28
CA VAL A 27 38.09 31.05 15.19
C VAL A 27 37.98 29.53 15.14
N TYR A 28 37.61 28.92 16.24
CA TYR A 28 37.20 27.53 16.30
C TYR A 28 36.02 27.37 15.38
N GLY A 29 36.27 26.81 14.20
CA GLY A 29 35.23 26.34 13.33
C GLY A 29 34.36 25.32 14.06
N ARG A 30 33.16 25.72 14.45
CA ARG A 30 32.09 24.80 14.82
C ARG A 30 31.94 23.83 13.66
N ARG A 31 32.43 22.61 13.78
CA ARG A 31 32.01 21.49 12.97
C ARG A 31 30.48 21.38 13.18
N ILE A 32 29.73 21.86 12.21
CA ILE A 32 28.33 21.53 12.08
C ILE A 32 28.33 20.02 11.81
N ASN A 33 28.15 19.21 12.84
CA ASN A 33 27.81 17.82 12.73
C ASN A 33 26.40 17.77 12.10
N GLY A 34 26.34 17.97 10.78
CA GLY A 34 25.18 17.78 9.96
C GLY A 34 24.88 16.28 9.83
N LYS A 35 24.39 15.66 10.88
CA LYS A 35 23.47 14.53 10.68
C LYS A 35 22.27 15.15 9.98
N ALA A 36 22.22 15.02 8.64
CA ALA A 36 21.04 15.35 7.88
C ALA A 36 19.83 14.78 8.63
N ALA A 37 18.89 15.64 9.02
CA ALA A 37 17.72 15.22 9.78
C ALA A 37 16.99 14.18 8.90
N ARG A 38 17.08 12.91 9.29
CA ARG A 38 16.45 11.81 8.57
C ARG A 38 14.97 12.08 8.53
N MET A 39 14.36 12.07 7.34
CA MET A 39 12.92 12.27 7.19
C MET A 39 12.18 11.21 8.01
N LYS A 40 11.29 11.62 8.90
CA LYS A 40 10.54 10.70 9.79
C LYS A 40 9.72 9.68 9.01
N SER A 41 9.24 10.05 7.83
CA SER A 41 8.50 9.18 6.91
C SER A 41 9.30 7.99 6.37
N LEU A 42 10.64 8.03 6.41
CA LEU A 42 11.48 6.86 6.09
C LEU A 42 11.39 5.75 7.14
N GLY A 43 10.85 6.06 8.34
CA GLY A 43 10.71 5.10 9.42
C GLY A 43 12.03 4.71 10.09
N LYS A 44 12.05 3.54 10.71
CA LYS A 44 13.19 3.01 11.47
C LYS A 44 13.44 1.54 11.09
N ARG A 45 14.71 1.15 10.99
CA ARG A 45 15.08 -0.28 10.90
C ARG A 45 14.86 -0.96 12.24
N ALA A 46 14.55 -2.25 12.19
CA ALA A 46 14.44 -3.10 13.35
C ALA A 46 15.79 -3.23 14.07
N ASP A 47 15.73 -3.29 15.40
CA ASP A 47 16.86 -3.53 16.29
C ASP A 47 16.43 -4.49 17.43
N GLY A 48 17.40 -4.92 18.27
CA GLY A 48 17.15 -5.76 19.45
C GLY A 48 16.35 -7.02 19.15
N LEU A 49 15.42 -7.37 20.03
CA LEU A 49 14.59 -8.57 19.93
C LEU A 49 13.80 -8.68 18.61
N ARG A 50 13.38 -7.55 18.05
CA ARG A 50 12.69 -7.56 16.73
C ARG A 50 13.63 -8.05 15.63
N LEU A 51 14.85 -7.56 15.59
CA LEU A 51 15.85 -8.01 14.62
C LEU A 51 16.25 -9.48 14.85
N GLU A 52 16.36 -9.93 16.09
CA GLU A 52 16.61 -11.34 16.41
C GLU A 52 15.49 -12.23 15.88
N ARG A 53 14.25 -11.83 16.09
CA ARG A 53 13.08 -12.55 15.56
C ARG A 53 13.05 -12.59 14.03
N MET A 54 13.43 -11.50 13.36
CA MET A 54 13.54 -11.47 11.90
C MET A 54 14.63 -12.43 11.41
N ARG A 55 15.78 -12.46 12.07
CA ARG A 55 16.90 -13.37 11.75
C ARG A 55 16.58 -14.85 11.96
N ALA A 56 15.62 -15.16 12.82
CA ALA A 56 15.15 -16.52 13.05
C ALA A 56 14.18 -17.03 11.95
N SER A 57 13.69 -16.13 11.09
CA SER A 57 12.84 -16.52 9.96
C SER A 57 13.64 -17.32 8.93
N PRO A 58 13.10 -18.41 8.36
CA PRO A 58 13.71 -19.16 7.26
C PRO A 58 13.86 -18.33 5.99
N LEU A 59 13.14 -17.21 5.89
CA LEU A 59 13.19 -16.28 4.76
C LEU A 59 14.32 -15.25 4.88
N TRP A 60 15.00 -15.19 6.03
CA TRP A 60 16.08 -14.23 6.26
C TRP A 60 17.36 -14.67 5.54
N ALA A 61 17.88 -13.82 4.64
CA ALA A 61 19.08 -14.05 3.84
C ALA A 61 20.28 -13.18 4.28
N GLY A 62 20.43 -12.94 5.57
CA GLY A 62 21.56 -12.18 6.13
C GLY A 62 21.51 -10.69 5.76
N GLU A 63 22.60 -10.15 5.24
CA GLU A 63 22.68 -8.73 4.86
C GLU A 63 21.75 -8.34 3.72
N ALA A 64 21.33 -9.30 2.90
CA ALA A 64 20.37 -9.09 1.82
C ALA A 64 18.93 -8.86 2.33
N GLY A 65 18.68 -9.07 3.64
CA GLY A 65 17.35 -8.98 4.23
C GLY A 65 16.49 -10.21 3.96
N PHE A 66 15.19 -10.03 3.79
CA PHE A 66 14.27 -11.11 3.43
C PHE A 66 14.35 -11.48 1.95
N ARG A 67 13.96 -12.70 1.63
CA ARG A 67 13.90 -13.23 0.25
C ARG A 67 12.54 -13.80 -0.07
N ASN A 68 12.18 -13.83 -1.34
CA ASN A 68 11.04 -14.57 -1.85
C ASN A 68 11.31 -16.09 -1.78
N GLN A 69 10.24 -16.87 -1.77
CA GLN A 69 10.31 -18.33 -1.87
C GLN A 69 10.93 -18.75 -3.24
N HIS A 70 10.50 -18.08 -4.30
CA HIS A 70 11.01 -18.27 -5.63
C HIS A 70 11.87 -17.09 -6.06
N PRO A 71 12.92 -17.31 -6.89
CA PRO A 71 13.71 -16.21 -7.40
C PRO A 71 12.86 -15.25 -8.23
N VAL A 72 12.95 -13.96 -7.93
CA VAL A 72 12.43 -12.91 -8.80
C VAL A 72 13.52 -12.54 -9.79
N LEU A 73 13.15 -12.29 -11.04
CA LEU A 73 14.08 -11.86 -12.08
C LEU A 73 14.91 -10.67 -11.63
N ALA A 74 16.22 -10.72 -11.88
CA ALA A 74 17.17 -9.76 -11.36
C ALA A 74 16.79 -8.32 -11.71
N GLY A 75 16.90 -7.44 -10.71
CA GLY A 75 16.72 -6.00 -10.89
C GLY A 75 15.29 -5.54 -11.10
N LEU A 76 14.28 -6.31 -10.71
CA LEU A 76 12.87 -5.95 -10.89
C LEU A 76 12.45 -5.73 -12.35
N ARG A 77 13.07 -6.43 -13.29
CA ARG A 77 12.68 -6.33 -14.70
C ARG A 77 12.89 -7.65 -15.42
N ASP A 78 12.03 -7.86 -16.39
CA ASP A 78 12.21 -8.93 -17.39
C ASP A 78 13.21 -8.43 -18.44
N PRO A 79 14.38 -9.09 -18.61
CA PRO A 79 15.37 -8.68 -19.59
C PRO A 79 14.91 -8.87 -21.04
N SER A 80 13.85 -9.65 -21.29
CA SER A 80 13.25 -9.82 -22.62
C SER A 80 12.38 -8.64 -23.05
N VAL A 81 11.99 -7.76 -22.13
CA VAL A 81 11.13 -6.60 -22.38
C VAL A 81 11.90 -5.30 -22.22
N ALA A 82 11.76 -4.42 -23.20
CA ALA A 82 12.42 -3.11 -23.15
C ALA A 82 11.93 -2.27 -21.96
N MET A 83 12.88 -1.70 -21.20
CA MET A 83 12.54 -0.76 -20.13
C MET A 83 11.93 0.50 -20.74
N PRO A 84 10.83 1.03 -20.18
CA PRO A 84 10.32 2.34 -20.54
C PRO A 84 11.40 3.40 -20.38
N SER A 85 11.54 4.26 -21.37
CA SER A 85 12.45 5.39 -21.28
C SER A 85 11.90 6.46 -20.31
N ILE A 86 12.78 7.36 -19.83
CA ILE A 86 12.35 8.54 -19.06
C ILE A 86 11.38 9.39 -19.90
N ARG A 87 11.54 9.42 -21.21
CA ARG A 87 10.62 10.12 -22.12
C ARG A 87 9.23 9.46 -22.11
N ASP A 88 9.14 8.14 -22.14
CA ASP A 88 7.86 7.42 -22.05
C ASP A 88 7.20 7.69 -20.70
N PHE A 89 7.99 7.77 -19.63
CA PHE A 89 7.48 8.12 -18.32
C PHE A 89 6.98 9.57 -18.25
N LEU A 90 7.64 10.52 -18.87
CA LEU A 90 7.28 11.95 -18.82
C LEU A 90 6.28 12.36 -19.90
N CYS A 91 6.37 11.77 -21.10
CA CYS A 91 5.66 12.18 -22.31
C CYS A 91 4.89 11.04 -22.97
N GLY A 92 4.87 9.85 -22.38
CA GLY A 92 4.14 8.70 -22.92
C GLY A 92 2.65 9.00 -23.05
N GLY A 93 2.05 8.60 -24.18
CA GLY A 93 0.67 8.91 -24.54
C GLY A 93 -0.41 8.17 -23.74
N THR A 94 -0.04 7.38 -22.73
CA THR A 94 -0.99 6.65 -21.89
C THR A 94 -1.69 7.58 -20.91
N ARG A 95 -2.98 7.38 -20.73
CA ARG A 95 -3.82 8.13 -19.78
C ARG A 95 -3.62 7.60 -18.35
N ARG A 96 -2.51 7.94 -17.72
CA ARG A 96 -2.16 7.45 -16.36
C ARG A 96 -3.01 8.05 -15.24
N VAL A 97 -3.73 9.12 -15.53
CA VAL A 97 -4.68 9.76 -14.60
C VAL A 97 -5.97 10.11 -15.33
N PRO A 98 -7.13 10.04 -14.66
CA PRO A 98 -8.40 10.46 -15.24
C PRO A 98 -8.44 11.98 -15.47
N LEU A 99 -9.31 12.44 -16.38
CA LEU A 99 -9.51 13.88 -16.64
C LEU A 99 -10.28 14.57 -15.50
N GLY A 100 -11.11 13.83 -14.79
CA GLY A 100 -11.92 14.32 -13.69
C GLY A 100 -11.87 13.39 -12.46
N PRO A 101 -12.49 13.80 -11.35
CA PRO A 101 -12.59 12.95 -10.16
C PRO A 101 -13.43 11.72 -10.47
N LEU A 102 -13.01 10.57 -9.93
CA LEU A 102 -13.79 9.35 -10.01
C LEU A 102 -15.05 9.46 -9.13
N PRO A 103 -16.19 8.89 -9.55
CA PRO A 103 -17.38 8.86 -8.73
C PRO A 103 -17.12 8.08 -7.44
N SER A 104 -17.58 8.65 -6.33
CA SER A 104 -17.44 8.05 -5.00
C SER A 104 -18.77 8.14 -4.24
N VAL A 105 -18.92 7.27 -3.26
CA VAL A 105 -20.09 7.19 -2.38
C VAL A 105 -19.64 7.45 -0.95
N ASP A 106 -20.46 8.15 -0.17
CA ASP A 106 -20.23 8.24 1.27
C ASP A 106 -20.50 6.88 1.92
N PRO A 107 -19.50 6.21 2.50
CA PRO A 107 -19.68 4.87 3.04
C PRO A 107 -20.41 4.85 4.39
N ARG A 108 -20.48 5.97 5.09
CA ARG A 108 -20.94 6.05 6.48
C ARG A 108 -22.36 5.52 6.71
N PRO A 109 -23.35 5.78 5.83
CA PRO A 109 -24.69 5.20 6.01
C PRO A 109 -24.69 3.67 6.03
N ALA A 110 -23.87 3.03 5.18
CA ALA A 110 -23.79 1.57 5.13
C ALA A 110 -23.21 0.96 6.42
N TRP A 111 -22.37 1.69 7.14
CA TRP A 111 -21.72 1.22 8.37
C TRP A 111 -22.58 1.38 9.64
N LEU A 112 -23.76 1.99 9.54
CA LEU A 112 -24.69 2.16 10.68
C LEU A 112 -25.33 0.81 11.09
N THR A 113 -25.41 -0.13 10.16
CA THR A 113 -25.97 -1.46 10.40
C THR A 113 -24.96 -2.53 10.03
N PRO A 114 -24.91 -3.64 10.77
CA PRO A 114 -24.11 -4.81 10.41
C PRO A 114 -24.46 -5.31 8.99
N PRO A 115 -23.52 -5.97 8.29
CA PRO A 115 -23.83 -6.62 7.02
C PRO A 115 -24.81 -7.77 7.25
N GLU A 116 -25.87 -7.83 6.42
CA GLU A 116 -26.91 -8.87 6.55
C GLU A 116 -26.37 -10.28 6.30
N THR A 117 -25.34 -10.40 5.44
CA THR A 117 -24.70 -11.69 5.15
C THR A 117 -23.60 -12.04 6.13
N GLY A 118 -23.21 -11.12 7.03
CA GLY A 118 -22.06 -11.26 7.93
C GLY A 118 -20.75 -10.75 7.34
N LEU A 119 -20.63 -10.59 6.02
CA LEU A 119 -19.42 -10.13 5.34
C LEU A 119 -19.71 -8.96 4.39
N ARG A 120 -18.97 -7.86 4.55
CA ARG A 120 -19.03 -6.66 3.71
C ARG A 120 -17.64 -6.08 3.53
N ALA A 121 -17.34 -5.65 2.31
CA ALA A 121 -16.14 -4.88 1.99
C ALA A 121 -16.52 -3.49 1.51
N THR A 122 -15.77 -2.48 1.92
CA THR A 122 -15.88 -1.10 1.44
C THR A 122 -14.53 -0.64 0.92
N TRP A 123 -14.40 -0.54 -0.39
CA TRP A 123 -13.15 -0.09 -1.01
C TRP A 123 -13.01 1.43 -0.87
N LEU A 124 -11.95 1.87 -0.18
CA LEU A 124 -11.67 3.27 0.09
C LEU A 124 -10.61 3.88 -0.84
N GLY A 125 -10.08 3.06 -1.74
CA GLY A 125 -9.06 3.42 -2.74
C GLY A 125 -7.74 2.69 -2.54
N HIS A 126 -7.05 2.42 -3.65
CA HIS A 126 -5.83 1.63 -3.70
C HIS A 126 -6.03 0.26 -3.02
N SER A 127 -5.19 -0.09 -2.04
CA SER A 127 -5.32 -1.32 -1.23
C SER A 127 -5.99 -1.08 0.13
N THR A 128 -6.57 0.11 0.33
CA THR A 128 -7.31 0.44 1.56
C THR A 128 -8.75 -0.04 1.45
N VAL A 129 -9.10 -1.05 2.25
CA VAL A 129 -10.44 -1.62 2.34
C VAL A 129 -10.86 -1.71 3.80
N LEU A 130 -12.08 -1.26 4.11
CA LEU A 130 -12.73 -1.61 5.37
C LEU A 130 -13.50 -2.91 5.18
N ILE A 131 -13.12 -3.93 5.93
CA ILE A 131 -13.76 -5.24 5.94
C ILE A 131 -14.59 -5.35 7.21
N GLU A 132 -15.87 -5.69 7.07
CA GLU A 132 -16.74 -6.08 8.17
C GLU A 132 -17.02 -7.58 8.02
N ILE A 133 -16.59 -8.37 9.00
CA ILE A 133 -16.66 -9.83 9.00
C ILE A 133 -17.11 -10.32 10.37
N ASP A 134 -18.30 -10.89 10.43
CA ASP A 134 -18.92 -11.52 11.62
C ASP A 134 -18.82 -10.69 12.91
N GLY A 135 -19.02 -9.38 12.77
CA GLY A 135 -19.01 -8.42 13.86
C GLY A 135 -17.67 -7.72 14.08
N TYR A 136 -16.59 -8.13 13.42
CA TYR A 136 -15.30 -7.41 13.40
C TYR A 136 -15.24 -6.39 12.27
N ARG A 137 -14.44 -5.36 12.48
CA ARG A 137 -14.05 -4.35 11.46
C ARG A 137 -12.55 -4.28 11.34
N LEU A 138 -12.02 -4.53 10.15
CA LEU A 138 -10.60 -4.49 9.87
C LEU A 138 -10.31 -3.49 8.77
N LEU A 139 -9.17 -2.82 8.85
CA LEU A 139 -8.72 -1.85 7.85
C LEU A 139 -7.41 -2.30 7.23
N THR A 140 -7.39 -2.59 5.93
CA THR A 140 -6.18 -2.99 5.21
C THR A 140 -5.43 -1.78 4.68
N ASP A 141 -4.11 -1.82 4.72
CA ASP A 141 -3.14 -0.89 4.12
C ASP A 141 -3.63 0.57 4.07
N PRO A 142 -3.81 1.23 5.22
CA PRO A 142 -4.49 2.51 5.29
C PRO A 142 -3.62 3.66 4.78
N VAL A 143 -4.02 4.29 3.68
CA VAL A 143 -3.33 5.42 3.08
C VAL A 143 -4.30 6.57 2.79
N TRP A 144 -4.16 7.67 3.51
CA TRP A 144 -4.85 8.95 3.29
C TRP A 144 -3.94 10.03 2.72
N GLY A 145 -2.63 9.75 2.65
CA GLY A 145 -1.63 10.67 2.13
C GLY A 145 -1.90 11.10 0.69
N ALA A 146 -1.53 12.35 0.38
CA ALA A 146 -1.67 12.90 -0.97
C ALA A 146 -0.65 12.33 -1.95
N ARG A 147 0.41 11.67 -1.46
CA ARG A 147 1.45 11.06 -2.29
C ARG A 147 1.94 9.74 -1.67
N ALA A 148 2.18 8.76 -2.52
CA ALA A 148 2.90 7.53 -2.19
C ALA A 148 4.42 7.83 -2.21
N SER A 149 4.93 8.50 -1.17
CA SER A 149 6.30 9.02 -1.16
C SER A 149 6.74 9.40 0.25
N PRO A 150 8.05 9.39 0.55
CA PRO A 150 8.58 9.95 1.80
C PRO A 150 8.32 11.45 1.95
N SER A 151 8.09 12.17 0.84
CA SER A 151 7.80 13.60 0.80
C SER A 151 6.41 13.84 0.25
N GLN A 152 5.66 14.77 0.87
CA GLN A 152 4.37 15.20 0.32
C GLN A 152 4.51 16.27 -0.79
N LEU A 153 5.74 16.64 -1.16
CA LEU A 153 6.02 17.60 -2.23
C LEU A 153 6.32 16.92 -3.57
N VAL A 154 6.97 15.73 -3.55
CA VAL A 154 7.43 14.99 -4.74
C VAL A 154 7.00 13.52 -4.66
N GLY A 155 6.99 12.84 -5.81
CA GLY A 155 6.61 11.43 -5.94
C GLY A 155 5.16 11.24 -6.43
N PRO A 156 4.70 9.99 -6.61
CA PRO A 156 3.40 9.67 -7.17
C PRO A 156 2.26 10.35 -6.41
N LYS A 157 1.47 11.15 -7.15
CA LYS A 157 0.35 11.90 -6.56
C LYS A 157 -0.93 11.06 -6.62
N ARG A 158 -1.69 11.14 -5.54
CA ARG A 158 -3.06 10.63 -5.51
C ARG A 158 -3.94 11.45 -6.47
N PHE A 159 -4.58 10.82 -7.43
CA PHE A 159 -5.54 11.49 -8.31
C PHE A 159 -7.00 11.34 -7.84
N GLN A 160 -7.27 10.31 -7.02
CA GLN A 160 -8.60 10.11 -6.43
C GLN A 160 -8.54 10.20 -4.90
N PRO A 161 -9.20 11.19 -4.28
CA PRO A 161 -9.24 11.29 -2.81
C PRO A 161 -10.03 10.13 -2.19
N VAL A 162 -9.68 9.80 -0.93
CA VAL A 162 -10.48 8.87 -0.12
C VAL A 162 -11.87 9.47 0.10
N PRO A 163 -12.97 8.71 0.00
CA PRO A 163 -14.33 9.23 0.06
C PRO A 163 -14.74 9.82 1.42
N LEU A 164 -13.88 9.71 2.43
CA LEU A 164 -14.11 10.30 3.75
C LEU A 164 -12.79 10.75 4.39
N ALA A 165 -12.88 11.68 5.34
CA ALA A 165 -11.72 12.05 6.15
C ALA A 165 -11.40 10.93 7.17
N LEU A 166 -10.11 10.71 7.48
CA LEU A 166 -9.65 9.67 8.40
C LEU A 166 -10.33 9.74 9.79
N ARG A 167 -10.66 10.94 10.28
CA ARG A 167 -11.38 11.11 11.55
C ARG A 167 -12.82 10.59 11.55
N GLN A 168 -13.40 10.37 10.35
CA GLN A 168 -14.77 9.88 10.15
C GLN A 168 -14.82 8.35 10.00
N LEU A 169 -13.63 7.70 9.99
CA LEU A 169 -13.55 6.26 10.00
C LEU A 169 -14.19 5.73 11.29
N PRO A 170 -15.04 4.69 11.22
CA PRO A 170 -15.62 4.07 12.40
C PRO A 170 -14.55 3.45 13.30
N GLU A 171 -14.95 2.94 14.45
CA GLU A 171 -14.07 2.08 15.24
C GLU A 171 -13.75 0.83 14.44
N VAL A 172 -12.48 0.45 14.45
CA VAL A 172 -11.97 -0.77 13.83
C VAL A 172 -11.26 -1.61 14.88
N ASP A 173 -11.36 -2.92 14.75
CA ASP A 173 -10.79 -3.88 15.71
C ASP A 173 -9.29 -4.13 15.45
N ALA A 174 -8.84 -3.95 14.20
CA ALA A 174 -7.40 -3.95 13.87
C ALA A 174 -7.10 -3.24 12.56
N VAL A 175 -5.87 -2.76 12.44
CA VAL A 175 -5.24 -2.34 11.18
C VAL A 175 -4.32 -3.46 10.71
N LEU A 176 -4.49 -3.85 9.44
CA LEU A 176 -3.68 -4.85 8.77
C LEU A 176 -2.75 -4.14 7.78
N VAL A 177 -1.44 -4.42 7.86
CA VAL A 177 -0.44 -3.84 6.95
C VAL A 177 0.35 -4.96 6.29
N SER A 178 0.26 -5.04 4.96
CA SER A 178 0.91 -6.09 4.17
C SER A 178 2.43 -5.93 4.14
N HIS A 179 2.92 -4.73 3.86
CA HIS A 179 4.36 -4.42 3.75
C HIS A 179 4.63 -2.91 3.91
N ASP A 180 5.87 -2.49 3.74
CA ASP A 180 6.32 -1.15 4.11
C ASP A 180 6.36 -0.11 2.99
N HIS A 181 5.91 -0.40 1.77
CA HIS A 181 5.88 0.60 0.69
C HIS A 181 4.99 1.79 1.01
N TYR A 182 5.25 2.95 0.39
CA TYR A 182 4.60 4.22 0.73
C TYR A 182 3.12 4.28 0.41
N ASP A 183 2.65 3.48 -0.53
CA ASP A 183 1.26 3.35 -0.95
C ASP A 183 0.47 2.30 -0.14
N HIS A 184 1.14 1.61 0.82
CA HIS A 184 0.54 0.69 1.78
C HIS A 184 0.74 1.14 3.23
N LEU A 185 1.87 1.75 3.54
CA LEU A 185 2.24 2.21 4.87
C LEU A 185 2.50 3.72 4.86
N ASP A 186 1.44 4.53 5.02
CA ASP A 186 1.51 5.99 5.03
C ASP A 186 1.82 6.55 6.41
N TYR A 187 2.92 7.28 6.51
CA TYR A 187 3.39 7.92 7.75
C TYR A 187 2.32 8.81 8.42
N THR A 188 1.63 9.63 7.64
CA THR A 188 0.66 10.59 8.19
C THR A 188 -0.60 9.90 8.69
N THR A 189 -1.05 8.89 7.98
CA THR A 189 -2.18 8.05 8.37
C THR A 189 -1.88 7.26 9.62
N ILE A 190 -0.74 6.56 9.66
CA ILE A 190 -0.34 5.76 10.82
C ILE A 190 -0.19 6.63 12.07
N ARG A 191 0.43 7.80 11.98
CA ARG A 191 0.53 8.73 13.11
C ARG A 191 -0.83 9.19 13.65
N SER A 192 -1.83 9.28 12.80
CA SER A 192 -3.18 9.62 13.24
C SER A 192 -3.87 8.42 13.90
N LEU A 193 -3.71 7.23 13.33
CA LEU A 193 -4.26 5.98 13.87
C LEU A 193 -3.55 5.56 15.17
N ALA A 194 -2.26 5.85 15.33
CA ALA A 194 -1.51 5.57 16.56
C ALA A 194 -2.09 6.23 17.82
N LYS A 195 -2.88 7.30 17.65
CA LYS A 195 -3.59 8.00 18.75
C LYS A 195 -4.85 7.25 19.20
N ARG A 196 -5.35 6.30 18.40
CA ARG A 196 -6.47 5.45 18.77
C ARG A 196 -5.93 4.22 19.50
N ASP A 197 -6.71 3.66 20.40
CA ASP A 197 -6.35 2.39 21.04
C ASP A 197 -6.82 1.24 20.17
N LEU A 198 -5.97 0.85 19.22
CA LEU A 198 -6.25 -0.24 18.28
C LEU A 198 -4.98 -1.01 17.93
N PRO A 199 -5.07 -2.34 17.73
CA PRO A 199 -3.96 -3.19 17.36
C PRO A 199 -3.59 -3.05 15.88
N PHE A 200 -2.31 -3.32 15.59
CA PHE A 200 -1.74 -3.40 14.24
C PHE A 200 -1.16 -4.80 14.03
N ILE A 201 -1.55 -5.46 12.95
CA ILE A 201 -1.03 -6.76 12.54
C ILE A 201 -0.29 -6.55 11.22
N THR A 202 0.94 -7.01 11.14
CA THR A 202 1.81 -6.75 9.99
C THR A 202 2.90 -7.80 9.83
N SER A 203 3.69 -7.70 8.77
CA SER A 203 4.83 -8.55 8.47
C SER A 203 6.05 -8.22 9.36
N LEU A 204 6.95 -9.18 9.54
CA LEU A 204 8.18 -9.03 10.33
C LEU A 204 8.99 -7.79 9.92
N GLY A 205 9.41 -7.00 10.89
CA GLY A 205 10.24 -5.80 10.73
C GLY A 205 9.45 -4.51 10.50
N VAL A 206 8.25 -4.56 9.96
CA VAL A 206 7.39 -3.39 9.71
C VAL A 206 7.01 -2.68 11.01
N GLY A 207 6.88 -3.42 12.10
CA GLY A 207 6.59 -2.89 13.41
C GLY A 207 7.62 -1.86 13.91
N ALA A 208 8.85 -1.87 13.40
CA ALA A 208 9.85 -0.85 13.74
C ALA A 208 9.44 0.54 13.20
N HIS A 209 8.82 0.60 12.03
CA HIS A 209 8.25 1.84 11.47
C HIS A 209 7.06 2.31 12.31
N LEU A 210 6.11 1.40 12.60
CA LEU A 210 4.92 1.70 13.40
C LEU A 210 5.30 2.27 14.77
N GLN A 211 6.23 1.61 15.47
CA GLN A 211 6.72 2.06 16.77
C GLN A 211 7.41 3.43 16.68
N ALA A 212 8.24 3.66 15.67
CA ALA A 212 8.90 4.94 15.46
C ALA A 212 7.91 6.09 15.18
N TRP A 213 6.70 5.76 14.74
CA TRP A 213 5.63 6.71 14.43
C TRP A 213 4.59 6.85 15.53
N GLY A 214 4.80 6.19 16.67
CA GLY A 214 4.04 6.38 17.89
C GLY A 214 3.01 5.30 18.20
N VAL A 215 3.01 4.17 17.49
CA VAL A 215 2.23 2.99 17.90
C VAL A 215 2.95 2.33 19.07
N ALA A 216 2.24 2.06 20.16
CA ALA A 216 2.78 1.40 21.34
C ALA A 216 3.17 -0.07 21.00
N PRO A 217 4.34 -0.55 21.45
CA PRO A 217 4.84 -1.87 21.06
C PRO A 217 3.88 -3.02 21.33
N GLU A 218 3.14 -2.98 22.43
CA GLU A 218 2.15 -3.97 22.83
C GLU A 218 0.93 -4.06 21.90
N ARG A 219 0.73 -3.05 21.06
CA ARG A 219 -0.32 -3.03 20.04
C ARG A 219 0.15 -3.51 18.66
N ILE A 220 1.41 -3.95 18.55
CA ILE A 220 2.02 -4.37 17.30
C ILE A 220 2.23 -5.87 17.31
N THR A 221 1.53 -6.58 16.45
CA THR A 221 1.77 -8.00 16.18
C THR A 221 2.45 -8.13 14.82
N GLU A 222 3.65 -8.69 14.80
CA GLU A 222 4.38 -8.99 13.58
C GLU A 222 4.33 -10.49 13.30
N LEU A 223 4.01 -10.87 12.09
CA LEU A 223 3.87 -12.27 11.66
C LEU A 223 4.93 -12.62 10.61
N ASP A 224 5.50 -13.80 10.74
CA ASP A 224 6.19 -14.50 9.65
C ASP A 224 5.15 -15.24 8.78
N TRP A 225 5.51 -15.66 7.57
CA TRP A 225 4.62 -16.47 6.75
C TRP A 225 4.15 -17.71 7.51
N TRP A 226 2.88 -18.00 7.36
CA TRP A 226 2.15 -19.10 8.02
C TRP A 226 1.94 -18.91 9.53
N GLN A 227 2.42 -17.81 10.12
CA GLN A 227 2.07 -17.45 11.49
C GLN A 227 0.70 -16.77 11.54
N SER A 228 -0.03 -17.02 12.61
CA SER A 228 -1.36 -16.49 12.83
C SER A 228 -1.44 -15.69 14.13
N HIS A 229 -2.37 -14.75 14.16
CA HIS A 229 -2.77 -14.03 15.35
C HIS A 229 -4.28 -14.07 15.49
N THR A 230 -4.76 -14.39 16.70
CA THR A 230 -6.19 -14.44 17.02
C THR A 230 -6.61 -13.15 17.69
N LEU A 231 -7.62 -12.50 17.14
CA LEU A 231 -8.33 -11.39 17.74
C LEU A 231 -9.59 -11.90 18.43
N GLN A 232 -9.81 -11.42 19.65
CA GLN A 232 -11.03 -11.67 20.42
C GLN A 232 -11.72 -10.33 20.69
N ARG A 233 -13.00 -10.27 20.42
CA ARG A 233 -13.85 -9.12 20.73
C ARG A 233 -15.00 -9.53 21.64
N SER A 234 -15.21 -8.77 22.69
CA SER A 234 -16.36 -8.99 23.57
C SER A 234 -17.67 -8.89 22.78
N GLY A 235 -18.51 -9.92 22.89
CA GLY A 235 -19.79 -10.00 22.19
C GLY A 235 -19.72 -10.45 20.72
N ALA A 236 -18.55 -10.78 20.18
CA ALA A 236 -18.44 -11.45 18.89
C ALA A 236 -18.83 -12.93 19.04
N ALA A 237 -19.46 -13.49 17.99
CA ALA A 237 -19.93 -14.90 18.00
C ALA A 237 -18.78 -15.90 17.86
N SER A 238 -17.64 -15.50 17.27
CA SER A 238 -16.46 -16.32 17.06
C SER A 238 -15.19 -15.49 17.16
N GLU A 239 -14.05 -16.16 17.29
CA GLU A 239 -12.74 -15.54 17.16
C GLU A 239 -12.46 -15.18 15.70
N LEU A 240 -11.58 -14.19 15.49
CA LEU A 240 -11.07 -13.85 14.17
C LEU A 240 -9.57 -14.15 14.13
N VAL A 241 -9.17 -14.96 13.16
CA VAL A 241 -7.76 -15.34 12.95
C VAL A 241 -7.22 -14.64 11.72
N VAL A 242 -6.10 -13.93 11.88
CA VAL A 242 -5.33 -13.34 10.77
C VAL A 242 -4.05 -14.16 10.59
N THR A 243 -3.85 -14.72 9.41
CA THR A 243 -2.65 -15.50 9.06
C THR A 243 -1.87 -14.77 7.98
N ALA A 244 -0.57 -14.55 8.20
CA ALA A 244 0.32 -14.08 7.14
C ALA A 244 0.61 -15.21 6.16
N ALA A 245 0.35 -14.97 4.88
CA ALA A 245 0.56 -15.90 3.79
C ALA A 245 1.71 -15.45 2.89
N PRO A 246 2.38 -16.37 2.19
CA PRO A 246 3.42 -16.04 1.22
C PRO A 246 2.96 -15.04 0.18
N SER A 247 3.89 -14.17 -0.23
CA SER A 247 3.72 -13.18 -1.28
C SER A 247 5.03 -13.02 -2.03
N GLN A 248 4.99 -12.73 -3.32
CA GLN A 248 6.18 -12.53 -4.14
C GLN A 248 6.38 -11.06 -4.46
N HIS A 249 7.13 -10.39 -3.60
CA HIS A 249 7.32 -8.94 -3.69
C HIS A 249 8.68 -8.52 -3.13
N PHE A 250 8.79 -7.31 -2.65
CA PHE A 250 9.95 -6.76 -1.96
C PHE A 250 9.52 -5.66 -0.97
N SER A 251 10.45 -5.21 -0.16
CA SER A 251 10.24 -4.10 0.77
C SER A 251 11.32 -3.04 0.64
N GLY A 252 11.09 -1.88 1.25
CA GLY A 252 12.06 -0.80 1.35
C GLY A 252 11.45 0.58 1.21
N ARG A 253 11.97 1.52 2.02
CA ARG A 253 11.52 2.92 2.06
C ARG A 253 12.64 3.91 1.73
N GLY A 254 13.87 3.43 1.54
CA GLY A 254 15.04 4.24 1.25
C GLY A 254 16.01 3.55 0.30
N LEU A 255 17.19 4.15 0.13
CA LEU A 255 18.19 3.64 -0.82
C LEU A 255 18.97 2.41 -0.32
N LYS A 256 18.90 2.10 0.99
CA LYS A 256 19.76 1.09 1.63
C LYS A 256 18.99 0.09 2.49
N ASP A 257 17.68 0.02 2.36
CA ASP A 257 16.81 -0.82 3.20
C ASP A 257 15.92 -1.75 2.38
N ARG A 258 16.33 -2.04 1.14
CA ARG A 258 15.66 -3.05 0.31
C ARG A 258 15.61 -4.39 1.06
N ASN A 259 14.42 -4.98 1.10
CA ASN A 259 14.13 -6.25 1.78
C ASN A 259 14.46 -6.26 3.29
N ALA A 260 14.56 -5.08 3.91
CA ALA A 260 14.83 -4.98 5.34
C ALA A 260 13.63 -5.35 6.23
N THR A 261 12.44 -5.47 5.67
CA THR A 261 11.23 -5.99 6.31
C THR A 261 10.64 -7.10 5.45
N LEU A 262 9.81 -7.96 6.02
CA LEU A 262 9.06 -8.95 5.27
C LEU A 262 7.82 -8.29 4.62
N TRP A 263 7.24 -8.93 3.64
CA TRP A 263 5.97 -8.64 2.98
C TRP A 263 5.08 -9.88 3.03
N SER A 264 3.76 -9.70 3.05
CA SER A 264 2.84 -10.83 3.16
C SER A 264 1.49 -10.52 2.52
N SER A 265 0.87 -11.53 1.93
CA SER A 265 -0.57 -11.60 1.81
C SER A 265 -1.19 -11.93 3.17
N LEU A 266 -2.49 -11.73 3.35
CA LEU A 266 -3.17 -12.00 4.61
C LEU A 266 -4.44 -12.82 4.36
N ALA A 267 -4.60 -13.91 5.09
CA ALA A 267 -5.86 -14.64 5.20
C ALA A 267 -6.54 -14.26 6.52
N ILE A 268 -7.82 -13.89 6.44
CA ILE A 268 -8.62 -13.40 7.55
C ILE A 268 -9.81 -14.33 7.68
N LYS A 269 -9.97 -15.01 8.80
CA LYS A 269 -10.93 -16.09 8.94
C LYS A 269 -11.68 -16.03 10.28
N THR A 270 -12.98 -16.27 10.22
CA THR A 270 -13.85 -16.62 11.35
C THR A 270 -14.38 -18.03 11.15
N ASP A 271 -15.30 -18.47 12.00
CA ASP A 271 -15.99 -19.76 11.80
C ASP A 271 -16.90 -19.78 10.58
N ARG A 272 -17.33 -18.61 10.09
CA ARG A 272 -18.35 -18.49 9.03
C ARG A 272 -17.81 -17.97 7.72
N HIS A 273 -16.82 -17.08 7.75
CA HIS A 273 -16.31 -16.41 6.56
C HIS A 273 -14.79 -16.39 6.52
N ALA A 274 -14.27 -16.36 5.29
CA ALA A 274 -12.85 -16.23 5.03
C ALA A 274 -12.59 -15.19 3.92
N VAL A 275 -11.60 -14.33 4.13
CA VAL A 275 -11.18 -13.28 3.22
C VAL A 275 -9.69 -13.43 2.94
N PHE A 276 -9.30 -13.32 1.67
CA PHE A 276 -7.91 -13.22 1.26
C PHE A 276 -7.60 -11.81 0.78
N PHE A 277 -6.50 -11.24 1.27
CA PHE A 277 -5.96 -9.95 0.84
C PHE A 277 -4.52 -10.16 0.36
N SER A 278 -4.25 -9.87 -0.91
CA SER A 278 -2.94 -10.14 -1.51
C SER A 278 -1.82 -9.23 -0.98
N GLY A 279 -2.12 -8.01 -0.51
CA GLY A 279 -1.11 -6.96 -0.54
C GLY A 279 -0.59 -6.79 -1.96
N ASP A 280 0.71 -6.53 -2.12
CA ASP A 280 1.39 -6.56 -3.41
C ASP A 280 2.12 -7.90 -3.60
N THR A 281 2.00 -8.46 -4.79
CA THR A 281 2.55 -9.78 -5.09
C THR A 281 2.58 -10.08 -6.59
N GLY A 282 3.57 -10.81 -7.04
CA GLY A 282 3.56 -11.46 -8.35
C GLY A 282 2.78 -12.76 -8.38
N LEU A 283 2.69 -13.35 -9.55
CA LEU A 283 2.13 -14.68 -9.71
C LEU A 283 3.11 -15.73 -9.15
N THR A 284 2.60 -16.63 -8.32
CA THR A 284 3.40 -17.66 -7.65
C THR A 284 2.59 -18.94 -7.44
N THR A 285 3.24 -20.09 -7.37
CA THR A 285 2.63 -21.39 -7.06
C THR A 285 2.09 -21.48 -5.63
N GLU A 286 2.52 -20.57 -4.74
CA GLU A 286 2.06 -20.53 -3.34
C GLU A 286 0.54 -20.33 -3.21
N TYR A 287 -0.14 -19.77 -4.22
CA TYR A 287 -1.59 -19.60 -4.19
C TYR A 287 -2.36 -20.90 -4.01
N GLN A 288 -1.89 -22.01 -4.64
CA GLN A 288 -2.52 -23.32 -4.43
C GLN A 288 -2.35 -23.83 -3.00
N LEU A 289 -1.16 -23.62 -2.42
CA LEU A 289 -0.88 -24.01 -1.03
C LEU A 289 -1.68 -23.14 -0.05
N ILE A 290 -1.83 -21.86 -0.35
CA ILE A 290 -2.68 -20.93 0.43
C ILE A 290 -4.14 -21.41 0.39
N ALA A 291 -4.66 -21.76 -0.79
CA ALA A 291 -6.01 -22.29 -0.93
C ALA A 291 -6.22 -23.57 -0.12
N GLN A 292 -5.27 -24.50 -0.18
CA GLN A 292 -5.32 -25.77 0.56
C GLN A 292 -5.31 -25.58 2.07
N ARG A 293 -4.51 -24.65 2.59
CA ARG A 293 -4.32 -24.48 4.04
C ARG A 293 -5.33 -23.53 4.67
N LEU A 294 -5.73 -22.48 3.95
CA LEU A 294 -6.44 -21.34 4.50
C LEU A 294 -7.83 -21.11 3.87
N GLY A 295 -8.06 -21.67 2.67
CA GLY A 295 -9.34 -21.55 1.98
C GLY A 295 -10.42 -22.51 2.49
N PRO A 296 -11.60 -22.58 1.85
CA PRO A 296 -12.00 -21.69 0.76
C PRO A 296 -12.23 -20.24 1.23
N PHE A 297 -12.18 -19.29 0.28
CA PHE A 297 -12.42 -17.88 0.57
C PHE A 297 -13.76 -17.40 0.00
N ASP A 298 -14.49 -16.60 0.78
CA ASP A 298 -15.73 -15.93 0.34
C ASP A 298 -15.43 -14.67 -0.46
N LEU A 299 -14.34 -13.98 -0.08
CA LEU A 299 -13.85 -12.76 -0.71
C LEU A 299 -12.35 -12.85 -0.98
N VAL A 300 -11.95 -12.60 -2.21
CA VAL A 300 -10.56 -12.54 -2.65
C VAL A 300 -10.25 -11.12 -3.14
N MET A 301 -9.37 -10.42 -2.44
CA MET A 301 -8.91 -9.09 -2.79
C MET A 301 -7.51 -9.19 -3.38
N LEU A 302 -7.37 -8.97 -4.69
CA LEU A 302 -6.10 -9.05 -5.39
C LEU A 302 -5.73 -7.72 -6.03
N GLU A 303 -4.43 -7.41 -6.00
CA GLU A 303 -3.88 -6.29 -6.71
C GLU A 303 -4.00 -6.48 -8.22
N VAL A 304 -4.31 -5.39 -8.94
CA VAL A 304 -4.46 -5.43 -10.40
C VAL A 304 -3.78 -4.27 -11.11
N GLY A 305 -3.22 -3.34 -10.36
CA GLY A 305 -2.55 -2.14 -10.88
C GLY A 305 -1.04 -2.16 -10.68
N ALA A 306 -0.41 -1.05 -11.05
CA ALA A 306 1.03 -0.81 -10.89
C ALA A 306 1.93 -1.87 -11.55
N PHE A 307 1.48 -2.51 -12.62
CA PHE A 307 2.20 -3.54 -13.33
C PHE A 307 2.91 -3.00 -14.58
N HIS A 308 3.98 -3.67 -14.97
CA HIS A 308 4.65 -3.50 -16.25
C HIS A 308 5.45 -4.77 -16.58
N PRO A 309 5.41 -5.29 -17.82
CA PRO A 309 6.12 -6.52 -18.20
C PRO A 309 7.63 -6.49 -17.88
N ALA A 310 8.25 -5.30 -17.94
CA ALA A 310 9.67 -5.12 -17.61
C ALA A 310 9.97 -5.16 -16.11
N TRP A 311 8.98 -5.29 -15.23
CA TRP A 311 9.22 -5.29 -13.77
C TRP A 311 9.33 -6.69 -13.18
N GLY A 312 9.13 -7.74 -13.99
CA GLY A 312 9.16 -9.13 -13.54
C GLY A 312 7.93 -9.47 -12.69
N ASP A 313 8.06 -10.56 -11.94
CA ASP A 313 6.95 -11.20 -11.22
C ASP A 313 6.75 -10.61 -9.82
N ILE A 314 6.61 -9.29 -9.70
CA ILE A 314 6.41 -8.62 -8.41
C ILE A 314 5.04 -7.94 -8.29
N HIS A 315 4.30 -7.87 -9.39
CA HIS A 315 2.92 -7.40 -9.46
C HIS A 315 2.11 -8.29 -10.39
N LEU A 316 0.87 -8.62 -9.99
CA LEU A 316 -0.02 -9.46 -10.78
C LEU A 316 -0.49 -8.76 -12.07
N GLY A 317 -0.92 -7.53 -11.96
CA GLY A 317 -1.75 -6.94 -12.99
C GLY A 317 -3.06 -7.72 -13.17
N PRO A 318 -3.93 -7.32 -14.11
CA PRO A 318 -5.27 -7.88 -14.20
C PRO A 318 -5.31 -9.34 -14.72
N THR A 319 -4.38 -9.74 -15.60
CA THR A 319 -4.35 -11.09 -16.19
C THR A 319 -3.90 -12.13 -15.18
N HIS A 320 -2.77 -11.92 -14.52
CA HIS A 320 -2.28 -12.84 -13.50
C HIS A 320 -3.15 -12.81 -12.23
N ALA A 321 -3.86 -11.71 -11.96
CA ALA A 321 -4.84 -11.68 -10.87
C ALA A 321 -6.01 -12.64 -11.11
N LEU A 322 -6.48 -12.80 -12.37
CA LEU A 322 -7.49 -13.81 -12.71
C LEU A 322 -6.95 -15.23 -12.56
N GLU A 323 -5.69 -15.47 -12.90
CA GLU A 323 -5.02 -16.75 -12.68
C GLU A 323 -4.84 -17.03 -11.19
N ALA A 324 -4.31 -16.09 -10.42
CA ALA A 324 -4.18 -16.19 -8.97
C ALA A 324 -5.53 -16.46 -8.28
N HIS A 325 -6.61 -15.80 -8.73
CA HIS A 325 -7.97 -16.04 -8.26
C HIS A 325 -8.41 -17.49 -8.50
N ALA A 326 -8.14 -18.04 -9.67
CA ALA A 326 -8.43 -19.44 -9.97
C ALA A 326 -7.61 -20.42 -9.11
N LEU A 327 -6.30 -20.14 -8.90
CA LEU A 327 -5.41 -20.93 -8.04
C LEU A 327 -5.83 -20.88 -6.56
N LEU A 328 -6.43 -19.77 -6.10
CA LEU A 328 -7.01 -19.62 -4.77
C LEU A 328 -8.35 -20.37 -4.59
N GLY A 329 -8.88 -20.95 -5.65
CA GLY A 329 -10.14 -21.71 -5.60
C GLY A 329 -11.40 -20.87 -5.81
N GLY A 330 -11.27 -19.62 -6.22
CA GLY A 330 -12.40 -18.73 -6.47
C GLY A 330 -12.82 -17.89 -5.27
N GLY A 331 -14.10 -17.54 -5.21
CA GLY A 331 -14.69 -16.57 -4.29
C GLY A 331 -15.06 -15.26 -5.01
N ALA A 332 -15.77 -14.35 -4.36
CA ALA A 332 -16.04 -13.04 -4.95
C ALA A 332 -14.73 -12.25 -5.10
N PHE A 333 -14.44 -11.72 -6.28
CA PHE A 333 -13.19 -11.04 -6.59
C PHE A 333 -13.34 -9.53 -6.52
N LEU A 334 -12.72 -8.89 -5.53
CA LEU A 334 -12.61 -7.44 -5.39
C LEU A 334 -11.21 -7.00 -5.84
N PRO A 335 -11.04 -6.39 -7.02
CA PRO A 335 -9.75 -5.86 -7.45
C PRO A 335 -9.36 -4.63 -6.65
N VAL A 336 -8.12 -4.61 -6.16
CA VAL A 336 -7.51 -3.52 -5.39
C VAL A 336 -6.25 -3.00 -6.09
N HIS A 337 -5.57 -2.02 -5.52
CA HIS A 337 -4.30 -1.46 -6.00
C HIS A 337 -4.41 -0.71 -7.34
N TRP A 338 -5.57 -0.14 -7.66
CA TRP A 338 -5.82 0.65 -8.88
C TRP A 338 -6.65 1.90 -8.59
N GLY A 339 -6.92 2.72 -9.61
CA GLY A 339 -7.87 3.84 -9.52
C GLY A 339 -7.52 4.95 -8.51
N THR A 340 -6.28 5.06 -8.04
CA THR A 340 -5.92 5.98 -6.95
C THR A 340 -4.63 6.72 -7.17
N PHE A 341 -3.54 6.05 -7.48
CA PHE A 341 -2.20 6.60 -7.72
C PHE A 341 -1.71 6.24 -9.12
N SER A 342 -0.93 7.14 -9.72
CA SER A 342 -0.20 6.84 -10.97
C SER A 342 1.17 6.27 -10.61
N LEU A 343 1.27 4.94 -10.47
CA LEU A 343 2.49 4.23 -10.07
C LEU A 343 3.21 3.57 -11.24
N ALA A 344 2.49 3.26 -12.32
CA ALA A 344 3.03 2.56 -13.50
C ALA A 344 2.72 3.29 -14.81
N MET A 345 3.05 2.64 -15.92
CA MET A 345 2.93 3.21 -17.28
C MET A 345 1.60 2.91 -17.95
N HIS A 346 0.81 1.97 -17.42
CA HIS A 346 -0.49 1.63 -17.98
C HIS A 346 -1.52 2.76 -17.81
N ALA A 347 -2.59 2.74 -18.59
CA ALA A 347 -3.71 3.66 -18.41
C ALA A 347 -4.40 3.41 -17.07
N TRP A 348 -4.94 4.47 -16.45
CA TRP A 348 -5.54 4.37 -15.11
C TRP A 348 -6.74 3.40 -15.06
N ASP A 349 -7.45 3.24 -16.18
CA ASP A 349 -8.62 2.40 -16.34
C ASP A 349 -8.33 1.02 -16.99
N GLU A 350 -7.11 0.80 -17.47
CA GLU A 350 -6.70 -0.44 -18.15
C GLU A 350 -6.90 -1.69 -17.28
N PRO A 351 -6.58 -1.70 -15.96
CA PRO A 351 -6.85 -2.86 -15.11
C PRO A 351 -8.34 -3.23 -15.09
N ALA A 352 -9.21 -2.23 -14.98
CA ALA A 352 -10.66 -2.43 -14.92
C ALA A 352 -11.24 -2.92 -16.24
N GLU A 353 -10.80 -2.34 -17.38
CA GLU A 353 -11.24 -2.75 -18.71
C GLU A 353 -10.79 -4.18 -19.04
N THR A 354 -9.56 -4.53 -18.66
CA THR A 354 -9.01 -5.87 -18.85
C THR A 354 -9.78 -6.91 -18.03
N LEU A 355 -10.05 -6.63 -16.75
CA LEU A 355 -10.84 -7.52 -15.91
C LEU A 355 -12.26 -7.70 -16.46
N LEU A 356 -12.91 -6.60 -16.86
CA LEU A 356 -14.28 -6.67 -17.41
C LEU A 356 -14.33 -7.52 -18.68
N ALA A 357 -13.30 -7.45 -19.51
CA ALA A 357 -13.23 -8.22 -20.76
C ALA A 357 -12.90 -9.71 -20.52
N LEU A 358 -12.05 -10.02 -19.55
CA LEU A 358 -11.48 -11.36 -19.37
C LEU A 358 -12.15 -12.21 -18.29
N ALA A 359 -12.71 -11.61 -17.24
CA ALA A 359 -13.33 -12.34 -16.13
C ALA A 359 -14.45 -13.32 -16.56
N PRO A 360 -15.27 -13.03 -17.59
CA PRO A 360 -16.26 -14.00 -18.07
C PRO A 360 -15.63 -15.32 -18.55
N ARG A 361 -14.39 -15.28 -19.05
CA ARG A 361 -13.66 -16.48 -19.55
C ARG A 361 -13.16 -17.38 -18.43
N THR A 362 -12.93 -16.80 -17.23
CA THR A 362 -12.42 -17.51 -16.04
C THR A 362 -13.53 -17.78 -15.03
N ASN A 363 -14.78 -17.37 -15.31
CA ASN A 363 -15.89 -17.40 -14.35
C ASN A 363 -15.58 -16.69 -13.03
N ALA A 364 -14.73 -15.67 -13.03
CA ALA A 364 -14.41 -14.89 -11.84
C ALA A 364 -15.55 -13.92 -11.50
N PRO A 365 -16.21 -14.06 -10.34
CA PRO A 365 -17.34 -13.20 -9.96
C PRO A 365 -16.82 -11.84 -9.47
N LEU A 366 -16.68 -10.87 -10.38
CA LEU A 366 -16.12 -9.55 -10.10
C LEU A 366 -17.04 -8.69 -9.22
N LEU A 367 -16.44 -8.06 -8.22
CA LEU A 367 -16.99 -6.96 -7.45
C LEU A 367 -16.21 -5.68 -7.79
N MET A 368 -16.81 -4.76 -8.54
CA MET A 368 -16.14 -3.52 -8.94
C MET A 368 -16.94 -2.29 -8.46
N PRO A 369 -17.02 -2.07 -7.15
CA PRO A 369 -17.74 -0.94 -6.57
C PRO A 369 -17.06 0.38 -6.90
N ARG A 370 -17.82 1.47 -6.84
CA ARG A 370 -17.26 2.82 -6.74
C ARG A 370 -16.53 2.97 -5.40
N LEU A 371 -15.62 3.94 -5.30
CA LEU A 371 -14.96 4.23 -4.03
C LEU A 371 -16.00 4.57 -2.95
N GLY A 372 -15.90 3.93 -1.80
CA GLY A 372 -16.83 4.10 -0.69
C GLY A 372 -18.15 3.30 -0.81
N GLU A 373 -18.42 2.69 -1.95
CA GLU A 373 -19.58 1.81 -2.09
C GLU A 373 -19.35 0.48 -1.38
N ALA A 374 -20.25 0.13 -0.47
CA ALA A 374 -20.18 -1.10 0.31
C ALA A 374 -20.78 -2.27 -0.48
N VAL A 375 -20.04 -3.38 -0.55
CA VAL A 375 -20.48 -4.60 -1.25
C VAL A 375 -20.47 -5.81 -0.33
N GLN A 376 -21.40 -6.73 -0.52
CA GLN A 376 -21.46 -7.99 0.20
C GLN A 376 -21.17 -9.15 -0.78
N PRO A 377 -20.13 -9.96 -0.56
CA PRO A 377 -19.73 -11.03 -1.49
C PRO A 377 -20.84 -12.02 -1.84
N ALA A 378 -21.72 -12.33 -0.92
CA ALA A 378 -22.86 -13.22 -1.15
C ALA A 378 -23.98 -12.58 -2.00
N ARG A 379 -23.87 -11.29 -2.35
CA ARG A 379 -24.86 -10.54 -3.15
C ARG A 379 -24.23 -10.01 -4.42
N LEU A 380 -23.76 -10.93 -5.25
CA LEU A 380 -23.17 -10.59 -6.53
C LEU A 380 -24.22 -9.97 -7.47
N GLY A 381 -23.91 -8.79 -7.98
CA GLY A 381 -24.62 -8.13 -9.07
C GLY A 381 -23.74 -8.09 -10.33
N GLY A 382 -24.30 -7.64 -11.45
CA GLY A 382 -23.50 -7.34 -12.64
C GLY A 382 -22.56 -6.16 -12.40
N VAL A 383 -21.40 -6.14 -13.06
CA VAL A 383 -20.45 -5.03 -13.01
C VAL A 383 -20.99 -3.85 -13.83
N THR A 384 -21.16 -2.71 -13.20
CA THR A 384 -21.42 -1.45 -13.89
C THR A 384 -20.07 -0.75 -14.12
N PRO A 385 -19.65 -0.53 -15.37
CA PRO A 385 -18.35 0.11 -15.67
C PRO A 385 -18.42 1.63 -15.44
N TRP A 386 -18.56 2.03 -14.18
CA TRP A 386 -18.74 3.42 -13.72
C TRP A 386 -17.58 4.34 -14.08
N TRP A 387 -16.39 3.77 -14.29
CA TRP A 387 -15.17 4.51 -14.65
C TRP A 387 -15.22 5.06 -16.09
N ARG A 388 -16.00 4.43 -17.00
CA ARG A 388 -16.11 4.87 -18.41
C ARG A 388 -16.73 6.25 -18.59
N GLY A 389 -17.53 6.69 -17.62
CA GLY A 389 -18.17 8.00 -17.66
C GLY A 389 -17.25 9.17 -17.28
N VAL A 390 -16.04 8.92 -16.78
CA VAL A 390 -15.15 9.95 -16.22
C VAL A 390 -14.43 10.74 -17.30
N ASP A 391 -13.95 10.08 -18.33
CA ASP A 391 -13.19 10.68 -19.43
C ASP A 391 -14.10 10.90 -20.67
N GLN A 392 -15.20 11.62 -20.49
CA GLN A 392 -16.17 11.85 -21.57
C GLN A 392 -15.48 12.31 -22.86
N GLY A 393 -15.81 11.65 -23.98
CA GLY A 393 -15.25 11.92 -25.31
C GLY A 393 -13.90 11.23 -25.59
N ARG A 394 -13.33 10.47 -24.65
CA ARG A 394 -12.19 9.58 -24.90
C ARG A 394 -12.62 8.12 -24.84
N PRO A 395 -12.15 7.26 -25.76
CA PRO A 395 -12.39 5.83 -25.63
C PRO A 395 -11.71 5.30 -24.35
N ALA A 396 -12.32 4.29 -23.73
CA ALA A 396 -11.70 3.53 -22.65
C ALA A 396 -10.35 2.94 -23.10
N ALA A 397 -9.45 2.62 -22.17
CA ALA A 397 -8.24 1.91 -22.50
C ALA A 397 -8.58 0.57 -23.16
N PRO A 398 -7.86 0.16 -24.22
CA PRO A 398 -8.03 -1.18 -24.73
C PRO A 398 -7.66 -2.22 -23.66
N PRO A 399 -8.44 -3.29 -23.51
CA PRO A 399 -8.04 -4.37 -22.62
C PRO A 399 -6.77 -5.04 -23.15
N LEU A 400 -6.00 -5.67 -22.24
CA LEU A 400 -4.86 -6.50 -22.65
C LEU A 400 -5.34 -7.63 -23.58
N PRO A 401 -4.51 -8.06 -24.56
CA PRO A 401 -4.86 -9.15 -25.46
C PRO A 401 -5.27 -10.41 -24.71
N ALA A 402 -6.27 -11.10 -25.21
CA ALA A 402 -6.79 -12.33 -24.61
C ALA A 402 -5.76 -13.50 -24.59
N GLU A 403 -4.76 -13.44 -25.45
CA GLU A 403 -3.64 -14.38 -25.49
C GLU A 403 -2.72 -14.28 -24.27
N ALA A 404 -2.80 -13.18 -23.52
CA ALA A 404 -2.09 -13.00 -22.26
C ALA A 404 -2.75 -13.75 -21.07
N VAL A 405 -3.93 -14.30 -21.24
CA VAL A 405 -4.59 -15.16 -20.25
C VAL A 405 -4.34 -16.61 -20.66
N PRO A 406 -3.60 -17.40 -19.87
CA PRO A 406 -3.53 -18.83 -20.12
C PRO A 406 -4.93 -19.43 -20.19
N GLU A 407 -5.21 -20.29 -21.18
CA GLU A 407 -6.40 -21.13 -21.11
C GLU A 407 -6.42 -21.82 -19.75
N ALA A 408 -7.61 -21.84 -19.12
CA ALA A 408 -7.77 -22.35 -17.77
C ALA A 408 -6.88 -23.58 -17.54
N LEU A 409 -5.96 -23.48 -16.58
CA LEU A 409 -5.02 -24.56 -16.29
C LEU A 409 -5.78 -25.89 -16.19
N PRO A 410 -5.34 -26.96 -16.86
CA PRO A 410 -5.99 -28.26 -16.78
C PRO A 410 -6.09 -28.65 -15.31
N LYS A 411 -7.28 -29.01 -14.84
CA LYS A 411 -7.46 -29.54 -13.48
C LYS A 411 -6.50 -30.72 -13.32
N GLY A 412 -5.45 -30.56 -12.51
CA GLY A 412 -4.49 -31.62 -12.24
C GLY A 412 -3.04 -31.36 -12.66
N MET A 413 -2.67 -30.16 -13.11
CA MET A 413 -1.27 -29.84 -13.36
C MET A 413 -0.51 -29.78 -12.04
N VAL A 414 0.19 -30.85 -11.71
CA VAL A 414 1.17 -30.91 -10.63
C VAL A 414 2.47 -30.33 -11.20
N TRP A 415 2.93 -29.21 -10.67
CA TRP A 415 4.26 -28.70 -10.96
C TRP A 415 5.30 -29.70 -10.41
N PRO A 416 6.40 -29.95 -11.12
CA PRO A 416 7.46 -30.79 -10.56
C PRO A 416 7.92 -30.16 -9.23
N ALA A 417 7.90 -30.97 -8.18
CA ALA A 417 8.58 -30.63 -6.93
C ALA A 417 10.07 -30.84 -7.17
N ASP A 418 10.83 -29.74 -7.25
CA ASP A 418 12.28 -29.73 -7.11
C ASP A 418 12.68 -29.30 -5.70
#